data_582c2be1b3d1d8f85e1e12d9b65d31cc
#
_entry.id   582c2be1b3d1d8f85e1e12d9b65d31cc
#
_cell.length_a   1.000
_cell.length_b   1.000
_cell.length_c   1.000
_cell.angle_alpha   90.00
_cell.angle_beta   90.00
_cell.angle_gamma   90.00
#
_symmetry.space_group_name_H-M   'P 1'
#
loop_
_entity.id
_entity.type
_entity.pdbx_description
1 polymer ?
#
loop_
_entity_poly.entity_id
_entity_poly.type
_entity_poly.pdbx_seq_one_letter_code
_entity_poly.pdbx_strand_id
1 'polypeptide(L)'
;MIRKSLPLLLLAATAVFAAPTSPGVSLVADETPVVQLLQALAESEQLNLVVAPGVEGVVSLHLQDVPWQQAFQMVTESARLRWRKERNILRVYPESWEQQNQAQRDAARQQQERNLPLVNDTFTLRYAEASELAAAMAALGDKLITPRGSVTVDKRTNRLLVCDTANALRQVREWVAKMDIPVGQVELAAHIVTINQQSLRELGVKWSTADADGPTTLYHPTTISADLAVANATTRLGFNIGRIDGRMLEFELSALEQKQKVEIIASPRLLAAHQQPASIKQGSEIPYQVSSGESGATSVEFKEAVLGMEVTPTIGQDGRIKLKLRISQNMPGQALQQADGEVLAIDKQEIETQVEVKDGETLALGGIFQQKNKAGNEQVPVLGNIPLFXXXXXXXXXSLFRHDGKDNEKRELVVFITPRIINGA
;
A
#
# COMPACT_ATOMS: atom_id res chain seq x y z
N MET A 1 40.52 -53.15 35.08
CA MET A 1 41.02 -52.34 36.20
C MET A 1 40.37 -50.96 36.11
N ILE A 2 39.31 -50.77 36.91
CA ILE A 2 38.53 -49.53 36.88
C ILE A 2 38.88 -48.74 38.14
N ARG A 3 39.53 -47.56 37.90
CA ARG A 3 39.78 -46.64 39.03
C ARG A 3 38.66 -45.62 39.09
N LYS A 4 37.89 -45.70 40.15
CA LYS A 4 36.87 -44.71 40.48
C LYS A 4 37.51 -43.55 41.23
N SER A 5 37.48 -42.37 40.63
CA SER A 5 37.91 -41.16 41.31
C SER A 5 36.69 -40.45 41.93
N LEU A 6 36.79 -40.24 43.22
CA LEU A 6 35.79 -39.61 44.07
C LEU A 6 35.99 -38.08 43.99
N PRO A 7 34.97 -37.27 43.71
CA PRO A 7 35.15 -35.81 43.76
C PRO A 7 35.07 -35.30 45.19
N LEU A 8 36.05 -34.53 45.55
CA LEU A 8 36.14 -33.86 46.85
C LEU A 8 35.21 -32.64 46.85
N LEU A 9 34.18 -32.70 47.64
CA LEU A 9 33.23 -31.60 47.78
C LEU A 9 33.83 -30.57 48.74
N LEU A 10 34.29 -29.43 48.20
CA LEU A 10 34.80 -28.34 49.01
C LEU A 10 33.61 -27.49 49.47
N LEU A 11 33.31 -27.56 50.75
CA LEU A 11 32.29 -26.74 51.34
C LEU A 11 32.86 -25.37 51.66
N ALA A 12 32.54 -24.37 50.85
CA ALA A 12 32.96 -23.00 51.10
C ALA A 12 31.99 -22.37 52.06
N ALA A 13 32.42 -22.18 53.28
CA ALA A 13 31.64 -21.44 54.26
C ALA A 13 31.71 -19.96 53.92
N THR A 14 30.64 -19.41 53.39
CA THR A 14 30.54 -17.97 53.20
C THR A 14 30.21 -17.30 54.51
N ALA A 15 31.21 -16.64 55.07
CA ALA A 15 30.98 -15.79 56.22
C ALA A 15 30.21 -14.56 55.78
N VAL A 16 28.94 -14.50 56.13
CA VAL A 16 28.14 -13.29 55.89
C VAL A 16 28.62 -12.26 56.92
N PHE A 17 29.43 -11.33 56.46
CA PHE A 17 29.76 -10.14 57.29
C PHE A 17 28.51 -9.29 57.36
N ALA A 18 27.84 -9.34 58.47
CA ALA A 18 26.78 -8.40 58.76
C ALA A 18 27.43 -7.01 58.88
N ALA A 19 27.05 -6.11 58.04
CA ALA A 19 27.50 -4.71 58.16
C ALA A 19 27.05 -4.17 59.50
N PRO A 20 27.90 -3.39 60.17
CA PRO A 20 27.51 -2.85 61.47
C PRO A 20 26.27 -1.97 61.28
N THR A 21 25.18 -2.38 61.85
CA THR A 21 23.98 -1.57 61.90
C THR A 21 24.30 -0.34 62.79
N SER A 22 24.31 0.81 62.18
CA SER A 22 24.40 2.05 62.98
C SER A 22 23.21 2.06 63.94
N PRO A 23 23.43 2.53 65.18
CA PRO A 23 22.35 2.52 66.15
C PRO A 23 21.18 3.35 65.65
N GLY A 24 19.99 2.85 65.79
CA GLY A 24 18.79 3.52 65.35
C GLY A 24 18.53 4.78 66.18
N VAL A 25 17.91 5.75 65.54
CA VAL A 25 17.55 7.01 66.20
C VAL A 25 16.13 6.87 66.72
N SER A 26 15.95 7.22 67.99
CA SER A 26 14.65 7.36 68.61
C SER A 26 14.38 8.82 68.89
N LEU A 27 13.29 9.33 68.38
CA LEU A 27 13.01 10.75 68.43
C LEU A 27 11.51 10.95 68.67
N VAL A 28 11.20 11.77 69.65
CA VAL A 28 9.82 12.18 69.91
C VAL A 28 9.79 13.70 69.83
N ALA A 29 8.95 14.21 68.96
CA ALA A 29 8.79 15.63 68.76
C ALA A 29 7.31 15.97 68.73
N ASP A 30 6.96 17.04 69.42
CA ASP A 30 5.58 17.52 69.46
C ASP A 30 5.66 19.05 69.27
N GLU A 31 5.23 19.48 68.06
CA GLU A 31 5.28 20.87 67.67
C GLU A 31 6.66 21.50 67.91
N THR A 32 7.70 20.73 67.62
CA THR A 32 9.07 21.20 67.82
C THR A 32 9.53 21.91 66.57
N PRO A 33 10.23 23.05 66.66
CA PRO A 33 10.77 23.71 65.48
C PRO A 33 11.70 22.80 64.73
N VAL A 34 11.53 22.79 63.40
CA VAL A 34 12.23 21.83 62.52
C VAL A 34 13.75 22.04 62.56
N VAL A 35 14.20 23.29 62.73
CA VAL A 35 15.63 23.60 62.81
C VAL A 35 16.28 22.96 63.99
N GLN A 36 15.59 22.96 65.15
CA GLN A 36 16.11 22.33 66.36
C GLN A 36 16.23 20.81 66.19
N LEU A 37 15.24 20.18 65.54
CA LEU A 37 15.30 18.76 65.27
C LEU A 37 16.43 18.39 64.35
N LEU A 38 16.59 19.17 63.25
CA LEU A 38 17.65 18.91 62.31
C LEU A 38 19.02 19.13 62.94
N GLN A 39 19.16 20.11 63.78
CA GLN A 39 20.43 20.37 64.49
C GLN A 39 20.75 19.19 65.41
N ALA A 40 19.77 18.70 66.18
CA ALA A 40 19.97 17.57 67.03
C ALA A 40 20.38 16.31 66.27
N LEU A 41 19.73 16.06 65.12
CA LEU A 41 20.08 14.94 64.29
C LEU A 41 21.47 15.08 63.67
N ALA A 42 21.85 16.28 63.27
CA ALA A 42 23.19 16.51 62.74
C ALA A 42 24.26 16.28 63.78
N GLU A 43 24.02 16.77 65.00
CA GLU A 43 24.96 16.59 66.10
C GLU A 43 25.14 15.13 66.51
N SER A 44 24.09 14.33 66.40
CA SER A 44 24.16 12.91 66.74
C SER A 44 25.13 12.15 65.82
N GLU A 45 25.37 12.60 64.62
CA GLU A 45 26.31 11.98 63.69
C GLU A 45 27.57 12.84 63.48
N GLN A 46 27.73 13.90 64.30
CA GLN A 46 28.88 14.78 64.23
C GLN A 46 29.04 15.48 62.86
N LEU A 47 27.90 15.89 62.31
CA LEU A 47 27.85 16.57 61.02
C LEU A 47 27.52 18.04 61.26
N ASN A 48 28.08 18.92 60.40
CA ASN A 48 27.78 20.34 60.42
C ASN A 48 26.49 20.60 59.65
N LEU A 49 25.66 21.46 60.17
CA LEU A 49 24.37 21.78 59.55
C LEU A 49 24.40 23.23 59.05
N VAL A 50 24.04 23.41 57.80
CA VAL A 50 23.83 24.71 57.18
C VAL A 50 22.39 24.82 56.76
N VAL A 51 21.68 25.80 57.22
CA VAL A 51 20.27 26.01 57.00
C VAL A 51 20.09 27.24 56.13
N ALA A 52 19.43 27.06 54.98
CA ALA A 52 19.15 28.19 54.09
C ALA A 52 18.01 29.05 54.66
N PRO A 53 17.92 30.31 54.25
CA PRO A 53 16.79 31.15 54.67
C PRO A 53 15.47 30.56 54.22
N GLY A 54 14.43 30.69 55.04
CA GLY A 54 13.11 30.20 54.73
C GLY A 54 12.81 28.82 55.28
N VAL A 55 13.77 28.23 56.02
CA VAL A 55 13.52 26.96 56.70
C VAL A 55 12.75 27.28 57.98
N GLU A 56 11.47 27.01 57.97
CA GLU A 56 10.56 27.31 59.09
C GLU A 56 9.56 26.19 59.27
N GLY A 57 8.93 26.20 60.39
CA GLY A 57 7.85 25.25 60.66
C GLY A 57 8.11 24.43 61.90
N VAL A 58 7.06 23.74 62.30
CA VAL A 58 7.11 22.83 63.43
C VAL A 58 6.75 21.45 62.94
N VAL A 59 7.31 20.43 63.57
CA VAL A 59 7.12 19.03 63.17
C VAL A 59 6.72 18.27 64.40
N SER A 60 5.71 17.39 64.25
CA SER A 60 5.29 16.44 65.28
C SER A 60 5.45 15.05 64.71
N LEU A 61 6.32 14.26 65.34
CA LEU A 61 6.55 12.92 64.94
C LEU A 61 7.10 12.07 66.05
N HIS A 62 6.93 10.76 65.92
CA HIS A 62 7.42 9.79 66.91
C HIS A 62 8.15 8.70 66.14
N LEU A 63 9.46 8.63 66.31
CA LEU A 63 10.29 7.62 65.63
C LEU A 63 10.98 6.78 66.71
N GLN A 64 11.04 5.46 66.44
CA GLN A 64 11.64 4.53 67.37
C GLN A 64 12.54 3.58 66.58
N ASP A 65 13.84 3.61 66.89
CA ASP A 65 14.85 2.73 66.33
C ASP A 65 14.89 2.82 64.79
N VAL A 66 14.90 4.00 64.25
CA VAL A 66 14.92 4.28 62.80
C VAL A 66 16.35 4.66 62.39
N PRO A 67 16.85 4.20 61.25
CA PRO A 67 18.17 4.60 60.77
C PRO A 67 18.26 6.13 60.62
N TRP A 68 19.42 6.69 60.92
CA TRP A 68 19.58 8.14 61.00
C TRP A 68 19.18 8.82 59.71
N GLN A 69 19.59 8.23 58.58
CA GLN A 69 19.30 8.84 57.27
C GLN A 69 17.80 8.89 57.03
N GLN A 70 17.11 7.82 57.39
CA GLN A 70 15.67 7.76 57.25
C GLN A 70 14.96 8.74 58.18
N ALA A 71 15.46 8.88 59.40
CA ALA A 71 14.89 9.83 60.38
C ALA A 71 15.06 11.26 59.85
N PHE A 72 16.24 11.60 59.34
CA PHE A 72 16.49 12.90 58.83
C PHE A 72 15.61 13.20 57.58
N GLN A 73 15.45 12.19 56.75
CA GLN A 73 14.60 12.33 55.57
C GLN A 73 13.14 12.57 55.96
N MET A 74 12.67 11.86 56.97
CA MET A 74 11.28 12.01 57.43
C MET A 74 11.03 13.37 58.04
N VAL A 75 11.99 13.91 58.79
CA VAL A 75 11.87 15.26 59.39
C VAL A 75 11.84 16.31 58.27
N THR A 76 12.72 16.21 57.29
CA THR A 76 12.76 17.19 56.18
C THR A 76 11.51 17.09 55.32
N GLU A 77 11.03 15.90 55.02
CA GLU A 77 9.81 15.74 54.22
C GLU A 77 8.59 16.31 54.94
N SER A 78 8.52 16.13 56.25
CA SER A 78 7.39 16.64 57.04
C SER A 78 7.32 18.17 56.99
N ALA A 79 8.44 18.82 56.86
CA ALA A 79 8.51 20.28 56.80
C ALA A 79 8.64 20.80 55.35
N ARG A 80 8.52 19.94 54.36
CA ARG A 80 8.68 20.29 52.95
C ARG A 80 10.04 20.93 52.68
N LEU A 81 11.07 20.26 53.17
CA LEU A 81 12.45 20.69 53.01
C LEU A 81 13.21 19.68 52.16
N ARG A 82 14.29 20.13 51.54
CA ARG A 82 15.24 19.25 50.84
C ARG A 82 16.59 19.36 51.52
N TRP A 83 17.41 18.32 51.40
CA TRP A 83 18.73 18.32 52.02
C TRP A 83 19.74 17.66 51.10
N ARG A 84 21.00 18.06 51.30
CA ARG A 84 22.12 17.50 50.56
C ARG A 84 23.28 17.34 51.50
N LYS A 85 23.93 16.21 51.43
CA LYS A 85 25.14 15.96 52.25
C LYS A 85 26.37 16.14 51.34
N GLU A 86 27.23 17.06 51.75
CA GLU A 86 28.49 17.28 51.05
C GLU A 86 29.61 17.08 52.07
N ARG A 87 30.30 15.94 52.00
CA ARG A 87 31.32 15.55 52.93
C ARG A 87 30.79 15.57 54.38
N ASN A 88 31.14 16.57 55.15
CA ASN A 88 30.83 16.71 56.55
C ASN A 88 29.75 17.75 56.79
N ILE A 89 29.12 18.25 55.78
CA ILE A 89 28.14 19.32 55.86
C ILE A 89 26.78 18.83 55.34
N LEU A 90 25.75 19.07 56.17
CA LEU A 90 24.37 18.87 55.75
C LEU A 90 23.79 20.24 55.41
N ARG A 91 23.35 20.35 54.16
CA ARG A 91 22.74 21.58 53.68
C ARG A 91 21.25 21.36 53.52
N VAL A 92 20.45 22.16 54.23
CA VAL A 92 19.00 22.05 54.23
C VAL A 92 18.40 23.32 53.66
N TYR A 93 17.47 23.19 52.76
CA TYR A 93 16.85 24.33 52.12
C TYR A 93 15.37 24.03 51.83
N PRO A 94 14.50 25.05 51.68
CA PRO A 94 13.11 24.79 51.32
C PRO A 94 12.97 24.25 49.91
N GLU A 95 11.95 23.46 49.70
CA GLU A 95 11.65 22.94 48.36
C GLU A 95 11.40 24.06 47.35
N SER A 96 10.73 25.10 47.81
CA SER A 96 10.49 26.29 46.98
C SER A 96 11.78 27.00 46.55
N TRP A 97 12.80 26.92 47.36
CA TRP A 97 14.09 27.54 47.06
C TRP A 97 14.76 26.89 45.86
N GLU A 98 14.64 25.57 45.78
CA GLU A 98 15.19 24.83 44.65
C GLU A 98 14.45 25.21 43.36
N GLN A 99 13.12 25.32 43.45
CA GLN A 99 12.33 25.77 42.33
C GLN A 99 12.67 27.19 41.89
N GLN A 100 12.85 28.10 42.85
CA GLN A 100 13.21 29.48 42.55
C GLN A 100 14.59 29.55 41.91
N ASN A 101 15.56 28.81 42.43
CA ASN A 101 16.89 28.78 41.84
C ASN A 101 16.88 28.22 40.42
N GLN A 102 16.09 27.18 40.20
CA GLN A 102 15.98 26.62 38.85
C GLN A 102 15.36 27.64 37.91
N ALA A 103 14.32 28.33 38.35
CA ALA A 103 13.69 29.36 37.53
C ALA A 103 14.66 30.52 37.22
N GLN A 104 15.47 30.94 38.22
CA GLN A 104 16.44 31.99 37.99
C GLN A 104 17.53 31.54 37.01
N ARG A 105 18.01 30.31 37.13
CA ARG A 105 18.99 29.75 36.19
C ARG A 105 18.45 29.69 34.78
N ASP A 106 17.19 29.25 34.65
CA ASP A 106 16.56 29.18 33.36
C ASP A 106 16.37 30.55 32.75
N ALA A 107 15.96 31.55 33.57
CA ALA A 107 15.79 32.90 33.07
C ALA A 107 17.15 33.50 32.65
N ALA A 108 18.21 33.26 33.42
CA ALA A 108 19.55 33.74 33.06
C ALA A 108 20.05 33.09 31.77
N ARG A 109 19.76 31.78 31.59
CA ARG A 109 20.13 31.06 30.37
C ARG A 109 19.39 31.63 29.18
N GLN A 110 18.08 31.87 29.33
CA GLN A 110 17.28 32.42 28.25
C GLN A 110 17.77 33.82 27.86
N GLN A 111 18.16 34.65 28.86
CA GLN A 111 18.65 35.97 28.56
C GLN A 111 20.02 35.92 27.87
N GLN A 112 20.88 34.98 28.25
CA GLN A 112 22.14 34.78 27.57
C GLN A 112 21.90 34.36 26.11
N GLU A 113 20.95 33.46 25.89
CA GLU A 113 20.61 33.01 24.53
C GLU A 113 20.07 34.17 23.69
N ARG A 114 19.27 35.06 24.30
CA ARG A 114 18.73 36.21 23.58
C ARG A 114 19.83 37.21 23.19
N ASN A 115 20.92 37.23 23.91
CA ASN A 115 22.02 38.16 23.65
C ASN A 115 23.10 37.59 22.75
N LEU A 116 23.00 36.32 22.38
CA LEU A 116 23.96 35.72 21.46
C LEU A 116 23.81 36.30 20.05
N PRO A 117 24.93 36.55 19.37
CA PRO A 117 24.85 37.09 18.01
C PRO A 117 24.29 36.07 17.05
N LEU A 118 23.54 36.54 16.04
CA LEU A 118 23.03 35.72 14.96
C LEU A 118 24.06 35.64 13.85
N VAL A 119 24.21 34.45 13.30
CA VAL A 119 25.16 34.17 12.24
C VAL A 119 24.38 33.56 11.07
N ASN A 120 24.81 33.88 9.87
CA ASN A 120 24.25 33.32 8.64
C ASN A 120 25.10 32.16 8.15
N ASP A 121 24.44 31.13 7.64
CA ASP A 121 25.13 30.05 7.00
C ASP A 121 24.29 29.56 5.81
N THR A 122 24.96 29.03 4.81
CA THR A 122 24.33 28.55 3.59
C THR A 122 24.65 27.07 3.41
N PHE A 123 23.61 26.26 3.21
CA PHE A 123 23.76 24.84 3.00
C PHE A 123 23.36 24.49 1.58
N THR A 124 24.29 23.97 0.79
CA THR A 124 24.01 23.50 -0.55
C THR A 124 23.64 22.03 -0.49
N LEU A 125 22.46 21.68 -1.02
CA LEU A 125 21.96 20.33 -0.95
C LEU A 125 22.27 19.58 -2.23
N ARG A 126 22.72 18.34 -2.08
CA ARG A 126 23.05 17.49 -3.23
C ARG A 126 21.90 16.60 -3.66
N TYR A 127 21.15 16.05 -2.71
CA TYR A 127 20.14 15.04 -2.99
C TYR A 127 18.75 15.48 -2.60
N ALA A 128 18.60 16.18 -1.48
CA ALA A 128 17.30 16.59 -0.97
C ALA A 128 16.87 17.92 -1.60
N GLU A 129 15.58 18.17 -1.62
CA GLU A 129 15.05 19.47 -2.03
C GLU A 129 15.06 20.45 -0.86
N ALA A 130 15.54 21.65 -1.11
CA ALA A 130 15.65 22.65 -0.06
C ALA A 130 14.28 23.02 0.52
N SER A 131 13.24 23.08 -0.33
CA SER A 131 11.90 23.41 0.14
C SER A 131 11.34 22.33 1.09
N GLU A 132 11.63 21.08 0.80
CA GLU A 132 11.18 19.99 1.69
C GLU A 132 11.90 20.01 3.02
N LEU A 133 13.21 20.26 3.02
CA LEU A 133 13.95 20.34 4.26
C LEU A 133 13.53 21.56 5.08
N ALA A 134 13.27 22.69 4.43
CA ALA A 134 12.78 23.87 5.13
C ALA A 134 11.44 23.62 5.80
N ALA A 135 10.55 22.91 5.12
CA ALA A 135 9.26 22.56 5.71
C ALA A 135 9.43 21.62 6.91
N ALA A 136 10.36 20.67 6.82
CA ALA A 136 10.66 19.77 7.93
C ALA A 136 11.26 20.51 9.11
N MET A 137 12.13 21.51 8.86
CA MET A 137 12.69 22.34 9.91
C MET A 137 11.61 23.16 10.61
N ALA A 138 10.66 23.69 9.83
CA ALA A 138 9.55 24.44 10.42
C ALA A 138 8.67 23.54 11.29
N ALA A 139 8.49 22.29 10.90
CA ALA A 139 7.71 21.34 11.70
C ALA A 139 8.42 20.98 13.00
N LEU A 140 9.74 20.94 13.01
CA LEU A 140 10.50 20.69 14.23
C LEU A 140 10.47 21.88 15.18
N GLY A 141 10.35 23.09 14.65
CA GLY A 141 10.22 24.29 15.46
C GLY A 141 11.43 24.55 16.34
N ASP A 142 11.17 24.80 17.62
CA ASP A 142 12.21 25.16 18.58
C ASP A 142 13.20 24.06 18.88
N LYS A 143 12.93 22.84 18.43
CA LYS A 143 13.83 21.72 18.66
C LYS A 143 15.10 21.82 17.82
N LEU A 144 15.04 22.53 16.71
CA LEU A 144 16.18 22.65 15.81
C LEU A 144 16.67 24.07 15.68
N ILE A 145 15.78 25.04 15.48
CA ILE A 145 16.10 26.47 15.36
C ILE A 145 15.53 27.21 16.56
N THR A 146 16.26 28.24 17.01
CA THR A 146 15.77 29.08 18.10
C THR A 146 14.62 29.98 17.61
N PRO A 147 13.82 30.58 18.53
CA PRO A 147 12.75 31.49 18.08
C PRO A 147 13.26 32.71 17.31
N ARG A 148 14.52 33.05 17.45
CA ARG A 148 15.13 34.18 16.73
C ARG A 148 15.65 33.75 15.35
N GLY A 149 15.69 32.45 15.06
CA GLY A 149 16.22 31.91 13.83
C GLY A 149 15.27 32.03 12.66
N SER A 150 15.83 32.03 11.47
CA SER A 150 15.04 32.07 10.23
C SER A 150 15.67 31.16 9.17
N VAL A 151 14.81 30.63 8.30
CA VAL A 151 15.23 29.76 7.20
C VAL A 151 14.68 30.33 5.90
N THR A 152 15.54 30.50 4.92
CA THR A 152 15.17 30.97 3.59
C THR A 152 15.60 29.94 2.55
N VAL A 153 14.74 29.67 1.58
CA VAL A 153 15.00 28.69 0.54
C VAL A 153 15.34 29.39 -0.77
N ASP A 154 16.44 28.99 -1.39
CA ASP A 154 16.76 29.39 -2.77
C ASP A 154 16.49 28.19 -3.68
N LYS A 155 15.33 28.21 -4.31
CA LYS A 155 14.93 27.10 -5.20
C LYS A 155 15.82 27.00 -6.44
N ARG A 156 16.33 28.15 -6.89
CA ARG A 156 17.13 28.18 -8.12
C ARG A 156 18.42 27.37 -7.96
N THR A 157 19.06 27.47 -6.80
CA THR A 157 20.33 26.78 -6.54
C THR A 157 20.21 25.62 -5.56
N ASN A 158 19.00 25.34 -5.08
CA ASN A 158 18.71 24.27 -4.10
C ASN A 158 19.54 24.46 -2.84
N ARG A 159 19.48 25.66 -2.27
CA ARG A 159 20.23 26.03 -1.07
C ARG A 159 19.30 26.45 0.04
N LEU A 160 19.74 26.19 1.28
CA LEU A 160 19.10 26.70 2.47
C LEU A 160 19.98 27.80 3.08
N LEU A 161 19.39 28.96 3.33
CA LEU A 161 20.04 30.01 4.05
C LEU A 161 19.44 30.05 5.46
N VAL A 162 20.26 29.81 6.46
CA VAL A 162 19.80 29.74 7.84
C VAL A 162 20.52 30.82 8.63
N CYS A 163 19.73 31.59 9.37
CA CYS A 163 20.25 32.64 10.26
C CYS A 163 19.86 32.26 11.69
N ASP A 164 20.83 32.02 12.53
CA ASP A 164 20.59 31.64 13.92
C ASP A 164 21.88 31.74 14.70
N THR A 165 21.85 31.35 15.98
CA THR A 165 23.06 31.33 16.82
C THR A 165 24.03 30.26 16.32
N ALA A 166 25.29 30.37 16.71
CA ALA A 166 26.33 29.42 16.26
C ALA A 166 26.03 28.00 16.69
N ASN A 167 25.49 27.81 17.90
CA ASN A 167 25.13 26.50 18.39
C ASN A 167 23.98 25.89 17.56
N ALA A 168 22.98 26.72 17.25
CA ALA A 168 21.85 26.26 16.46
C ALA A 168 22.28 25.89 15.05
N LEU A 169 23.18 26.66 14.45
CA LEU A 169 23.70 26.37 13.12
C LEU A 169 24.48 25.07 13.09
N ARG A 170 25.21 24.76 14.17
CA ARG A 170 25.91 23.49 14.26
C ARG A 170 24.93 22.33 14.27
N GLN A 171 23.86 22.46 15.02
CA GLN A 171 22.82 21.43 15.04
C GLN A 171 22.13 21.30 13.69
N VAL A 172 21.87 22.42 13.02
CA VAL A 172 21.28 22.41 11.69
C VAL A 172 22.22 21.71 10.70
N ARG A 173 23.52 22.01 10.79
CA ARG A 173 24.50 21.37 9.90
C ARG A 173 24.51 19.86 10.06
N GLU A 174 24.48 19.38 11.29
CA GLU A 174 24.43 17.95 11.55
C GLU A 174 23.14 17.33 11.04
N TRP A 175 22.01 18.01 11.24
CA TRP A 175 20.72 17.54 10.80
C TRP A 175 20.64 17.49 9.27
N VAL A 176 21.13 18.54 8.60
CA VAL A 176 21.14 18.57 7.12
C VAL A 176 22.02 17.46 6.57
N ALA A 177 23.17 17.23 7.19
CA ALA A 177 24.06 16.15 6.74
C ALA A 177 23.38 14.79 6.84
N LYS A 178 22.55 14.57 7.84
CA LYS A 178 21.83 13.33 8.00
C LYS A 178 20.66 13.21 7.02
N MET A 179 20.06 14.32 6.63
CA MET A 179 18.88 14.31 5.76
C MET A 179 19.24 14.36 4.28
N ASP A 180 20.39 14.95 3.91
CA ASP A 180 20.80 15.12 2.52
C ASP A 180 21.52 13.86 2.04
N ILE A 181 20.78 12.77 1.93
CA ILE A 181 21.30 11.48 1.49
C ILE A 181 20.58 11.05 0.22
N PRO A 182 21.24 10.29 -0.65
CA PRO A 182 20.57 9.83 -1.85
C PRO A 182 19.46 8.84 -1.50
N VAL A 183 18.35 8.95 -2.22
CA VAL A 183 17.26 7.99 -2.11
C VAL A 183 17.36 7.01 -3.27
N GLY A 184 16.97 5.78 -3.00
CA GLY A 184 17.01 4.74 -4.01
C GLY A 184 15.93 4.93 -5.05
N GLN A 185 16.09 4.22 -6.15
CA GLN A 185 15.10 4.14 -7.21
C GLN A 185 14.69 2.70 -7.39
N VAL A 186 13.49 2.49 -7.92
CA VAL A 186 12.98 1.15 -8.19
C VAL A 186 12.64 1.06 -9.67
N GLU A 187 13.24 0.08 -10.34
CA GLU A 187 12.80 -0.30 -11.68
C GLU A 187 11.69 -1.33 -11.52
N LEU A 188 10.54 -1.03 -12.05
CA LEU A 188 9.39 -1.92 -11.98
C LEU A 188 9.07 -2.44 -13.35
N ALA A 189 9.05 -3.76 -13.50
CA ALA A 189 8.61 -4.43 -14.71
C ALA A 189 7.33 -5.16 -14.41
N ALA A 190 6.31 -4.92 -15.22
CA ALA A 190 5.05 -5.64 -15.11
C ALA A 190 4.87 -6.52 -16.34
N HIS A 191 4.19 -7.63 -16.17
CA HIS A 191 3.84 -8.53 -17.26
C HIS A 191 2.36 -8.82 -17.18
N ILE A 192 1.65 -8.43 -18.23
CA ILE A 192 0.20 -8.64 -18.32
C ILE A 192 -0.01 -9.65 -19.42
N VAL A 193 -0.58 -10.80 -19.06
CA VAL A 193 -0.89 -11.87 -20.04
C VAL A 193 -2.38 -11.96 -20.14
N THR A 194 -2.91 -11.75 -21.34
CA THR A 194 -4.33 -11.86 -21.63
C THR A 194 -4.51 -12.95 -22.69
N ILE A 195 -5.34 -13.94 -22.39
CA ILE A 195 -5.65 -15.03 -23.30
C ILE A 195 -7.16 -15.01 -23.54
N ASN A 196 -7.55 -14.94 -24.81
CA ASN A 196 -8.94 -14.96 -25.22
C ASN A 196 -9.10 -16.09 -26.24
N GLN A 197 -9.88 -17.11 -25.89
CA GLN A 197 -10.15 -18.25 -26.75
C GLN A 197 -11.63 -18.25 -27.06
N GLN A 198 -11.96 -18.45 -28.32
CA GLN A 198 -13.33 -18.58 -28.79
C GLN A 198 -13.45 -19.78 -29.67
N SER A 199 -14.43 -20.61 -29.39
CA SER A 199 -14.70 -21.80 -30.14
C SER A 199 -16.17 -21.80 -30.56
N LEU A 200 -16.43 -21.88 -31.86
CA LEU A 200 -17.78 -21.84 -32.43
C LEU A 200 -17.99 -23.07 -33.25
N ARG A 201 -19.06 -23.78 -32.96
CA ARG A 201 -19.45 -24.99 -33.71
C ARG A 201 -20.93 -24.89 -34.06
N GLU A 202 -21.24 -25.00 -35.33
CA GLU A 202 -22.61 -24.93 -35.78
C GLU A 202 -22.88 -26.07 -36.78
N LEU A 203 -24.06 -26.61 -36.70
CA LEU A 203 -24.55 -27.62 -37.61
C LEU A 203 -25.98 -27.28 -38.01
N GLY A 204 -26.25 -27.21 -39.28
CA GLY A 204 -27.57 -26.83 -39.76
C GLY A 204 -27.95 -27.47 -41.06
N VAL A 205 -29.20 -27.32 -41.42
CA VAL A 205 -29.79 -27.96 -42.60
C VAL A 205 -30.65 -26.96 -43.34
N LYS A 206 -30.60 -27.04 -44.65
CA LYS A 206 -31.45 -26.24 -45.54
C LYS A 206 -32.24 -27.16 -46.44
N TRP A 207 -33.55 -27.01 -46.43
CA TRP A 207 -34.45 -27.74 -47.30
C TRP A 207 -34.98 -26.81 -48.37
N SER A 208 -35.00 -27.29 -49.61
CA SER A 208 -35.52 -26.55 -50.75
C SER A 208 -36.09 -27.48 -51.82
N THR A 209 -36.86 -26.90 -52.68
CA THR A 209 -37.31 -27.56 -53.85
C THR A 209 -36.89 -26.83 -55.10
N ALA A 210 -36.47 -27.59 -56.13
CA ALA A 210 -36.05 -27.00 -57.40
C ALA A 210 -36.88 -27.62 -58.51
N ASP A 211 -37.09 -26.88 -59.60
CA ASP A 211 -37.82 -27.36 -60.75
C ASP A 211 -36.97 -28.41 -61.43
N ALA A 212 -37.57 -29.55 -61.65
CA ALA A 212 -36.86 -30.71 -62.21
C ALA A 212 -36.74 -30.63 -63.72
N ASP A 213 -37.73 -30.07 -64.43
CA ASP A 213 -37.78 -30.12 -65.89
C ASP A 213 -38.21 -28.78 -66.52
N GLY A 214 -37.65 -27.70 -66.19
CA GLY A 214 -37.97 -26.46 -66.89
C GLY A 214 -39.32 -25.84 -66.54
N PRO A 215 -39.72 -24.78 -67.27
CA PRO A 215 -40.91 -24.05 -66.84
C PRO A 215 -42.18 -24.74 -67.23
N THR A 216 -42.66 -25.62 -66.42
CA THR A 216 -44.04 -26.06 -66.52
C THR A 216 -44.84 -25.27 -65.52
N THR A 217 -45.55 -24.46 -66.06
CA THR A 217 -46.33 -23.45 -65.47
C THR A 217 -47.49 -23.90 -64.70
N LEU A 218 -48.01 -23.10 -63.99
CA LEU A 218 -49.39 -22.98 -63.62
C LEU A 218 -49.79 -23.67 -62.34
N TYR A 219 -49.44 -23.09 -61.31
CA TYR A 219 -49.99 -23.45 -60.03
C TYR A 219 -49.04 -24.22 -59.14
N HIS A 220 -48.32 -23.43 -58.32
CA HIS A 220 -47.49 -24.01 -57.27
C HIS A 220 -48.06 -23.67 -55.93
N PRO A 221 -48.92 -24.56 -55.42
CA PRO A 221 -49.58 -24.19 -54.16
C PRO A 221 -48.62 -24.12 -52.96
N THR A 222 -47.55 -24.86 -52.96
CA THR A 222 -46.67 -24.82 -51.77
C THR A 222 -45.24 -25.08 -52.21
N THR A 223 -44.39 -24.13 -51.89
CA THR A 223 -42.95 -24.35 -51.94
C THR A 223 -42.49 -24.76 -50.57
N ILE A 224 -41.87 -25.89 -50.45
CA ILE A 224 -41.27 -26.34 -49.21
C ILE A 224 -39.88 -25.75 -49.14
N SER A 225 -39.69 -24.82 -48.21
CA SER A 225 -38.37 -24.29 -47.96
C SER A 225 -38.20 -23.99 -46.46
N ALA A 226 -37.13 -24.46 -45.94
CA ALA A 226 -36.74 -24.17 -44.55
C ALA A 226 -35.25 -23.97 -44.54
N ASP A 227 -34.86 -22.84 -44.05
CA ASP A 227 -33.45 -22.49 -44.01
C ASP A 227 -32.98 -22.49 -42.58
N LEU A 228 -32.45 -23.62 -42.17
CA LEU A 228 -31.78 -23.77 -40.89
C LEU A 228 -30.26 -23.89 -41.12
N ALA A 229 -29.81 -23.42 -42.25
CA ALA A 229 -28.41 -23.57 -42.64
C ALA A 229 -27.53 -22.64 -41.83
N VAL A 230 -26.29 -23.05 -41.72
CA VAL A 230 -25.29 -22.23 -41.03
C VAL A 230 -24.81 -21.16 -42.01
N ALA A 231 -24.90 -19.92 -41.60
CA ALA A 231 -24.28 -18.82 -42.36
C ALA A 231 -22.77 -19.00 -42.33
N ASN A 232 -22.08 -18.76 -43.32
CA ASN A 232 -20.62 -18.88 -43.39
C ASN A 232 -20.10 -20.28 -43.12
N ALA A 233 -20.81 -21.30 -43.60
CA ALA A 233 -20.42 -22.68 -43.32
C ALA A 233 -19.09 -23.03 -43.98
N THR A 234 -18.25 -23.78 -43.26
CA THR A 234 -16.99 -24.27 -43.79
C THR A 234 -17.17 -25.55 -44.64
N THR A 235 -18.25 -26.25 -44.41
CA THR A 235 -18.55 -27.47 -45.15
C THR A 235 -20.03 -27.47 -45.53
N ARG A 236 -20.32 -27.76 -46.79
CA ARG A 236 -21.69 -27.89 -47.27
C ARG A 236 -21.79 -29.11 -48.13
N LEU A 237 -22.80 -29.90 -47.84
CA LEU A 237 -23.08 -31.10 -48.63
C LEU A 237 -24.54 -31.05 -49.06
N GLY A 238 -24.74 -31.15 -50.35
CA GLY A 238 -26.09 -31.14 -50.92
C GLY A 238 -26.51 -32.53 -51.36
N PHE A 239 -27.79 -32.83 -51.17
CA PHE A 239 -28.36 -34.12 -51.54
C PHE A 239 -29.71 -33.90 -52.22
N ASN A 240 -29.95 -34.69 -53.24
CA ASN A 240 -31.25 -34.79 -53.85
C ASN A 240 -31.96 -36.03 -53.31
N ILE A 241 -33.12 -35.86 -52.68
CA ILE A 241 -33.78 -36.93 -51.96
C ILE A 241 -34.89 -37.55 -52.78
N GLY A 242 -35.58 -36.78 -53.61
CA GLY A 242 -36.70 -37.28 -54.37
C GLY A 242 -37.52 -36.19 -54.98
N ARG A 243 -38.70 -36.50 -55.48
CA ARG A 243 -39.57 -35.54 -56.13
C ARG A 243 -40.89 -35.39 -55.39
N ILE A 244 -41.28 -34.10 -55.20
CA ILE A 244 -42.59 -33.81 -54.66
C ILE A 244 -43.26 -32.80 -55.59
N ASP A 245 -44.42 -33.17 -56.05
CA ASP A 245 -45.20 -32.35 -56.99
C ASP A 245 -44.43 -31.89 -58.22
N GLY A 246 -43.63 -32.77 -58.77
CA GLY A 246 -42.86 -32.48 -59.97
C GLY A 246 -41.57 -31.71 -59.70
N ARG A 247 -41.27 -31.43 -58.47
CA ARG A 247 -40.07 -30.70 -58.08
C ARG A 247 -39.11 -31.60 -57.34
N MET A 248 -37.82 -31.36 -57.59
CA MET A 248 -36.79 -32.11 -56.90
C MET A 248 -36.61 -31.56 -55.51
N LEU A 249 -36.73 -32.42 -54.50
CA LEU A 249 -36.49 -32.07 -53.11
C LEU A 249 -34.99 -32.16 -52.81
N GLU A 250 -34.45 -31.06 -52.39
CA GLU A 250 -33.03 -30.97 -52.05
C GLU A 250 -32.87 -30.62 -50.63
N PHE A 251 -31.83 -31.14 -50.00
CA PHE A 251 -31.42 -30.63 -48.72
C PHE A 251 -29.92 -30.43 -48.71
N GLU A 252 -29.52 -29.43 -48.01
CA GLU A 252 -28.12 -29.05 -47.82
C GLU A 252 -27.77 -29.13 -46.37
N LEU A 253 -26.77 -29.92 -46.05
CA LEU A 253 -26.22 -30.00 -44.71
C LEU A 253 -25.01 -29.10 -44.63
N SER A 254 -25.02 -28.22 -43.67
CA SER A 254 -23.95 -27.26 -43.51
C SER A 254 -23.38 -27.34 -42.10
N ALA A 255 -22.10 -27.15 -42.03
CA ALA A 255 -21.38 -27.21 -40.76
C ALA A 255 -20.30 -26.13 -40.71
N LEU A 256 -20.13 -25.63 -39.54
CA LEU A 256 -19.09 -24.60 -39.28
C LEU A 256 -18.39 -24.94 -37.98
N GLU A 257 -17.09 -24.99 -38.06
CA GLU A 257 -16.28 -25.07 -36.84
C GLU A 257 -15.16 -24.06 -36.95
N GLN A 258 -15.12 -23.17 -35.99
CA GLN A 258 -14.10 -22.12 -35.91
C GLN A 258 -13.49 -22.11 -34.51
N LYS A 259 -12.19 -21.99 -34.48
CA LYS A 259 -11.45 -21.80 -33.24
C LYS A 259 -10.52 -20.62 -33.41
N GLN A 260 -10.60 -19.70 -32.47
CA GLN A 260 -9.74 -18.52 -32.45
C GLN A 260 -9.09 -18.43 -31.10
N LYS A 261 -7.80 -18.11 -31.09
CA LYS A 261 -7.08 -17.87 -29.87
C LYS A 261 -6.27 -16.60 -30.07
N VAL A 262 -6.49 -15.65 -29.19
CA VAL A 262 -5.73 -14.40 -29.16
C VAL A 262 -4.98 -14.36 -27.86
N GLU A 263 -3.68 -14.16 -27.94
CA GLU A 263 -2.82 -14.03 -26.77
C GLU A 263 -2.10 -12.71 -26.86
N ILE A 264 -2.25 -11.89 -25.82
CA ILE A 264 -1.63 -10.58 -25.75
C ILE A 264 -0.73 -10.57 -24.52
N ILE A 265 0.54 -10.23 -24.74
CA ILE A 265 1.50 -10.07 -23.66
C ILE A 265 1.97 -8.62 -23.69
N ALA A 266 1.74 -7.90 -22.60
CA ALA A 266 2.15 -6.52 -22.46
C ALA A 266 3.12 -6.43 -21.29
N SER A 267 4.22 -5.68 -21.49
CA SER A 267 5.27 -5.60 -20.47
C SER A 267 5.69 -4.15 -20.27
N PRO A 268 4.92 -3.34 -19.55
CA PRO A 268 5.37 -2.00 -19.25
C PRO A 268 6.49 -2.01 -18.22
N ARG A 269 7.44 -1.10 -18.39
CA ARG A 269 8.57 -0.95 -17.50
C ARG A 269 8.73 0.50 -17.13
N LEU A 270 9.16 0.77 -15.90
CA LEU A 270 9.19 2.14 -15.39
C LEU A 270 10.19 2.23 -14.27
N LEU A 271 10.92 3.35 -14.24
CA LEU A 271 11.83 3.67 -13.15
C LEU A 271 11.18 4.76 -12.29
N ALA A 272 11.10 4.53 -11.00
CA ALA A 272 10.45 5.44 -10.07
C ALA A 272 11.35 5.68 -8.86
N ALA A 273 11.40 6.92 -8.39
CA ALA A 273 12.14 7.26 -7.21
C ALA A 273 11.34 6.89 -5.95
N HIS A 274 12.06 6.72 -4.85
CA HIS A 274 11.46 6.38 -3.57
C HIS A 274 10.36 7.38 -3.18
N GLN A 275 9.16 6.86 -2.92
CA GLN A 275 7.98 7.62 -2.49
C GLN A 275 7.52 8.67 -3.50
N GLN A 276 7.93 8.57 -4.76
CA GLN A 276 7.47 9.47 -5.78
C GLN A 276 6.60 8.72 -6.78
N PRO A 277 5.43 9.27 -7.14
CA PRO A 277 4.59 8.60 -8.14
C PRO A 277 5.19 8.74 -9.53
N ALA A 278 5.06 7.68 -10.30
CA ALA A 278 5.52 7.64 -11.68
C ALA A 278 4.50 6.91 -12.51
N SER A 279 4.42 7.24 -13.80
CA SER A 279 3.46 6.59 -14.67
C SER A 279 4.02 6.49 -16.08
N ILE A 280 3.57 5.45 -16.79
CA ILE A 280 3.83 5.27 -18.20
C ILE A 280 2.53 4.85 -18.86
N LYS A 281 2.23 5.45 -20.00
CA LYS A 281 1.03 5.17 -20.76
C LYS A 281 1.33 5.11 -22.22
N GLN A 282 0.69 4.17 -22.92
CA GLN A 282 0.78 4.04 -24.37
C GLN A 282 -0.59 3.64 -24.90
N GLY A 283 -1.03 4.29 -25.98
CA GLY A 283 -2.31 3.94 -26.55
C GLY A 283 -2.81 5.04 -27.47
N SER A 284 -4.12 5.06 -27.63
CA SER A 284 -4.77 6.05 -28.48
C SER A 284 -5.99 6.61 -27.79
N GLU A 285 -6.38 7.78 -28.24
CA GLU A 285 -7.63 8.39 -27.82
C GLU A 285 -8.67 8.17 -28.90
N ILE A 286 -9.85 7.74 -28.49
CA ILE A 286 -10.93 7.47 -29.42
C ILE A 286 -11.92 8.62 -29.32
N PRO A 287 -12.15 9.36 -30.42
CA PRO A 287 -13.13 10.44 -30.40
C PRO A 287 -14.55 9.89 -30.51
N TYR A 288 -15.47 10.55 -29.83
CA TYR A 288 -16.88 10.28 -30.01
C TYR A 288 -17.67 11.57 -29.88
N GLN A 289 -18.79 11.62 -30.58
CA GLN A 289 -19.62 12.80 -30.62
C GLN A 289 -20.66 12.74 -29.51
N VAL A 290 -20.81 13.87 -28.82
CA VAL A 290 -21.81 14.03 -27.77
C VAL A 290 -22.71 15.18 -28.18
N SER A 291 -24.02 14.94 -28.24
CA SER A 291 -24.97 15.99 -28.51
C SER A 291 -25.38 16.63 -27.20
N SER A 292 -25.34 17.95 -27.16
CA SER A 292 -25.66 18.70 -25.94
C SER A 292 -27.07 19.30 -26.06
N GLY A 293 -28.04 18.57 -25.56
CA GLY A 293 -29.39 19.06 -25.30
C GLY A 293 -30.15 19.52 -26.53
N GLU A 294 -31.04 20.46 -26.31
CA GLU A 294 -32.00 20.91 -27.32
C GLU A 294 -31.38 21.77 -28.42
N SER A 295 -30.21 22.28 -28.19
CA SER A 295 -29.59 23.19 -29.14
C SER A 295 -29.04 22.50 -30.38
N GLY A 296 -28.95 21.18 -30.37
CA GLY A 296 -28.39 20.43 -31.49
C GLY A 296 -26.90 20.56 -31.69
N ALA A 297 -26.22 21.22 -30.77
CA ALA A 297 -24.79 21.36 -30.84
C ALA A 297 -24.09 20.03 -30.51
N THR A 298 -23.11 19.67 -31.33
CA THR A 298 -22.32 18.46 -31.10
C THR A 298 -20.91 18.84 -30.68
N SER A 299 -20.40 18.16 -29.67
CA SER A 299 -19.02 18.30 -29.26
C SER A 299 -18.31 16.95 -29.36
N VAL A 300 -17.00 17.00 -29.53
CA VAL A 300 -16.19 15.78 -29.62
C VAL A 300 -15.49 15.59 -28.29
N GLU A 301 -15.72 14.45 -27.68
CA GLU A 301 -15.01 14.04 -26.48
C GLU A 301 -14.12 12.85 -26.81
N PHE A 302 -13.07 12.69 -26.03
CA PHE A 302 -12.09 11.63 -26.28
C PHE A 302 -12.07 10.65 -25.11
N LYS A 303 -12.05 9.38 -25.43
CA LYS A 303 -11.87 8.31 -24.44
C LYS A 303 -10.51 7.65 -24.68
N GLU A 304 -9.79 7.42 -23.60
CA GLU A 304 -8.47 6.81 -23.68
C GLU A 304 -8.57 5.30 -23.79
N ALA A 305 -7.91 4.73 -24.77
CA ALA A 305 -7.70 3.30 -24.90
C ALA A 305 -6.21 3.05 -24.76
N VAL A 306 -5.75 2.90 -23.52
CA VAL A 306 -4.32 2.92 -23.24
C VAL A 306 -3.93 1.73 -22.38
N LEU A 307 -2.67 1.29 -22.55
CA LEU A 307 -1.95 0.47 -21.60
C LEU A 307 -1.20 1.41 -20.68
N GLY A 308 -1.47 1.32 -19.37
CA GLY A 308 -0.89 2.25 -18.44
C GLY A 308 -0.48 1.57 -17.13
N MET A 309 0.56 2.12 -16.52
CA MET A 309 1.00 1.69 -15.22
C MET A 309 1.36 2.92 -14.39
N GLU A 310 0.77 3.01 -13.20
CA GLU A 310 1.09 4.04 -12.22
C GLU A 310 1.62 3.34 -10.99
N VAL A 311 2.73 3.84 -10.46
CA VAL A 311 3.36 3.20 -9.32
C VAL A 311 3.96 4.24 -8.39
N THR A 312 3.85 3.99 -7.09
CA THR A 312 4.55 4.74 -6.05
C THR A 312 5.28 3.72 -5.18
N PRO A 313 6.60 3.60 -5.32
CA PRO A 313 7.34 2.63 -4.51
C PRO A 313 7.80 3.22 -3.20
N THR A 314 7.88 2.41 -2.15
CA THR A 314 8.50 2.76 -0.88
C THR A 314 9.54 1.68 -0.57
N ILE A 315 10.81 2.08 -0.59
CA ILE A 315 11.91 1.16 -0.30
C ILE A 315 12.03 1.05 1.21
N GLY A 316 11.83 -0.15 1.73
CA GLY A 316 12.00 -0.41 3.14
C GLY A 316 13.39 -0.94 3.45
N GLN A 317 13.60 -1.22 4.71
CA GLN A 317 14.83 -1.88 5.14
C GLN A 317 14.82 -3.33 4.67
N ASP A 318 16.00 -3.94 4.58
CA ASP A 318 16.16 -5.34 4.20
C ASP A 318 15.74 -5.66 2.77
N GLY A 319 15.72 -4.67 1.88
CA GLY A 319 15.42 -4.91 0.47
C GLY A 319 13.96 -5.17 0.17
N ARG A 320 13.06 -4.85 1.08
CA ARG A 320 11.63 -4.98 0.82
C ARG A 320 11.11 -3.70 0.19
N ILE A 321 10.22 -3.87 -0.78
CA ILE A 321 9.66 -2.75 -1.52
C ILE A 321 8.14 -2.81 -1.40
N LYS A 322 7.56 -1.75 -0.87
CA LYS A 322 6.11 -1.60 -0.88
C LYS A 322 5.73 -0.86 -2.14
N LEU A 323 4.77 -1.41 -2.87
CA LEU A 323 4.33 -0.86 -4.13
C LEU A 323 2.85 -0.52 -4.04
N LYS A 324 2.53 0.74 -4.28
CA LYS A 324 1.16 1.15 -4.53
C LYS A 324 1.04 1.33 -6.02
N LEU A 325 0.26 0.46 -6.67
CA LEU A 325 0.25 0.46 -8.12
C LEU A 325 -1.14 0.30 -8.69
N ARG A 326 -1.25 0.78 -9.91
CA ARG A 326 -2.45 0.67 -10.71
C ARG A 326 -2.01 0.35 -12.13
N ILE A 327 -2.48 -0.78 -12.63
CA ILE A 327 -2.16 -1.23 -14.00
C ILE A 327 -3.47 -1.35 -14.74
N SER A 328 -3.53 -0.76 -15.92
CA SER A 328 -4.72 -0.80 -16.75
C SER A 328 -4.33 -1.12 -18.18
N GLN A 329 -5.16 -1.93 -18.82
CA GLN A 329 -5.03 -2.25 -20.24
C GLN A 329 -6.40 -2.05 -20.86
N ASN A 330 -6.61 -0.91 -21.48
CA ASN A 330 -7.85 -0.59 -22.15
C ASN A 330 -7.62 -0.69 -23.66
N MET A 331 -8.50 -1.40 -24.34
CA MET A 331 -8.35 -1.67 -25.76
C MET A 331 -9.62 -1.30 -26.49
N PRO A 332 -9.52 -0.85 -27.74
CA PRO A 332 -10.73 -0.65 -28.53
C PRO A 332 -11.45 -1.98 -28.73
N GLY A 333 -12.72 -1.98 -28.43
CA GLY A 333 -13.57 -3.15 -28.61
C GLY A 333 -14.38 -3.11 -29.88
N GLN A 334 -15.52 -3.77 -29.83
CA GLN A 334 -16.40 -3.84 -30.98
C GLN A 334 -17.11 -2.51 -31.22
N ALA A 335 -17.39 -2.23 -32.47
CA ALA A 335 -18.17 -1.07 -32.84
C ALA A 335 -19.64 -1.33 -32.50
N LEU A 336 -20.24 -0.32 -31.89
CA LEU A 336 -21.65 -0.36 -31.50
C LEU A 336 -22.43 0.61 -32.34
N GLN A 337 -23.55 0.16 -32.91
CA GLN A 337 -24.44 1.01 -33.68
C GLN A 337 -25.36 1.77 -32.75
N GLN A 338 -25.34 3.09 -32.88
CA GLN A 338 -26.24 3.96 -32.15
C GLN A 338 -27.03 4.83 -33.12
N ALA A 339 -28.00 5.55 -32.60
CA ALA A 339 -28.85 6.37 -33.43
C ALA A 339 -28.07 7.48 -34.14
N ASP A 340 -26.98 7.96 -33.53
CA ASP A 340 -26.17 9.04 -34.06
C ASP A 340 -24.92 8.55 -34.78
N GLY A 341 -24.79 7.23 -35.01
CA GLY A 341 -23.65 6.69 -35.72
C GLY A 341 -23.01 5.51 -34.99
N GLU A 342 -21.83 5.17 -35.46
CA GLU A 342 -21.07 4.03 -34.94
C GLU A 342 -20.10 4.50 -33.87
N VAL A 343 -20.11 3.82 -32.73
CA VAL A 343 -19.27 4.15 -31.57
C VAL A 343 -18.47 2.91 -31.21
N LEU A 344 -17.19 3.09 -30.89
CA LEU A 344 -16.35 2.00 -30.41
C LEU A 344 -16.50 1.81 -28.92
N ALA A 345 -16.70 0.57 -28.50
CA ALA A 345 -16.62 0.21 -27.12
C ALA A 345 -15.16 0.12 -26.68
N ILE A 346 -14.91 0.31 -25.41
CA ILE A 346 -13.57 0.17 -24.86
C ILE A 346 -13.61 -0.99 -23.86
N ASP A 347 -12.80 -2.01 -24.12
CA ASP A 347 -12.64 -3.14 -23.22
C ASP A 347 -11.63 -2.77 -22.16
N LYS A 348 -12.02 -2.80 -20.89
CA LYS A 348 -11.19 -2.37 -19.79
C LYS A 348 -10.73 -3.57 -18.97
N GLN A 349 -9.46 -3.54 -18.62
CA GLN A 349 -8.87 -4.46 -17.65
C GLN A 349 -8.00 -3.63 -16.73
N GLU A 350 -8.26 -3.72 -15.44
CA GLU A 350 -7.57 -2.87 -14.49
C GLU A 350 -7.35 -3.60 -13.18
N ILE A 351 -6.18 -3.41 -12.59
CA ILE A 351 -5.88 -3.91 -11.26
C ILE A 351 -5.27 -2.76 -10.46
N GLU A 352 -5.73 -2.59 -9.23
CA GLU A 352 -5.23 -1.57 -8.31
C GLU A 352 -4.99 -2.24 -6.97
N THR A 353 -3.75 -2.14 -6.47
CA THR A 353 -3.41 -2.88 -5.27
C THR A 353 -2.19 -2.27 -4.59
N GLN A 354 -1.98 -2.65 -3.35
CA GLN A 354 -0.77 -2.37 -2.59
C GLN A 354 -0.18 -3.69 -2.14
N VAL A 355 1.10 -3.90 -2.47
CA VAL A 355 1.77 -5.16 -2.17
C VAL A 355 3.18 -4.88 -1.68
N GLU A 356 3.76 -5.86 -1.02
CA GLU A 356 5.15 -5.82 -0.59
C GLU A 356 5.89 -6.96 -1.28
N VAL A 357 6.99 -6.62 -1.94
CA VAL A 357 7.77 -7.57 -2.72
C VAL A 357 9.24 -7.39 -2.37
N LYS A 358 9.99 -8.47 -2.31
CA LYS A 358 11.43 -8.37 -2.12
C LYS A 358 12.11 -7.97 -3.43
N ASP A 359 13.29 -7.35 -3.28
CA ASP A 359 14.10 -6.91 -4.42
C ASP A 359 14.38 -8.07 -5.36
N GLY A 360 13.98 -7.90 -6.62
CA GLY A 360 14.25 -8.90 -7.66
C GLY A 360 13.27 -10.06 -7.74
N GLU A 361 12.32 -10.17 -6.81
CA GLU A 361 11.35 -11.26 -6.85
C GLU A 361 10.15 -10.89 -7.72
N THR A 362 9.56 -11.91 -8.33
CA THR A 362 8.36 -11.74 -9.16
C THR A 362 7.15 -12.18 -8.36
N LEU A 363 6.15 -11.32 -8.31
CA LEU A 363 4.92 -11.58 -7.59
C LEU A 363 3.73 -11.54 -8.56
N ALA A 364 2.86 -12.53 -8.47
CA ALA A 364 1.60 -12.51 -9.18
C ALA A 364 0.62 -11.63 -8.41
N LEU A 365 0.21 -10.53 -9.03
CA LEU A 365 -0.71 -9.60 -8.37
C LEU A 365 -2.13 -10.11 -8.33
N GLY A 366 -2.51 -10.90 -9.34
CA GLY A 366 -3.85 -11.40 -9.43
C GLY A 366 -4.18 -11.80 -10.85
N GLY A 367 -5.43 -12.18 -11.03
CA GLY A 367 -5.89 -12.57 -12.34
C GLY A 367 -7.38 -12.73 -12.37
N ILE A 368 -7.90 -12.82 -13.57
CA ILE A 368 -9.33 -13.03 -13.80
C ILE A 368 -9.48 -14.17 -14.80
N PHE A 369 -10.33 -15.12 -14.47
CA PHE A 369 -10.71 -16.18 -15.39
C PHE A 369 -12.21 -16.10 -15.61
N GLN A 370 -12.62 -16.09 -16.86
CA GLN A 370 -14.03 -16.04 -17.24
C GLN A 370 -14.29 -17.02 -18.35
N GLN A 371 -15.34 -17.80 -18.21
CA GLN A 371 -15.75 -18.75 -19.21
C GLN A 371 -17.22 -18.55 -19.51
N LYS A 372 -17.56 -18.44 -20.78
CA LYS A 372 -18.92 -18.26 -21.23
C LYS A 372 -19.25 -19.36 -22.23
N ASN A 373 -20.29 -20.13 -21.94
CA ASN A 373 -20.78 -21.19 -22.83
C ASN A 373 -22.18 -20.81 -23.30
N LYS A 374 -22.38 -20.84 -24.61
CA LYS A 374 -23.65 -20.52 -25.19
C LYS A 374 -24.02 -21.64 -26.14
N ALA A 375 -25.19 -22.23 -25.95
CA ALA A 375 -25.70 -23.29 -26.81
C ALA A 375 -27.08 -22.89 -27.28
N GLY A 376 -27.32 -23.02 -28.58
CA GLY A 376 -28.58 -22.69 -29.19
C GLY A 376 -29.05 -23.81 -30.07
N ASN A 377 -30.35 -23.95 -30.12
CA ASN A 377 -31.00 -24.99 -30.94
C ASN A 377 -32.22 -24.41 -31.64
N GLU A 378 -32.21 -24.46 -32.93
CA GLU A 378 -33.36 -24.09 -33.75
C GLU A 378 -33.83 -25.32 -34.48
N GLN A 379 -35.12 -25.61 -34.41
CA GLN A 379 -35.66 -26.80 -34.99
C GLN A 379 -37.06 -26.57 -35.54
N VAL A 380 -37.43 -27.40 -36.49
CA VAL A 380 -38.81 -27.41 -36.95
C VAL A 380 -39.65 -28.04 -35.84
N PRO A 381 -40.73 -27.36 -35.41
CA PRO A 381 -41.55 -27.94 -34.34
C PRO A 381 -42.05 -29.33 -34.72
N VAL A 382 -42.04 -30.23 -33.76
CA VAL A 382 -42.38 -31.65 -33.87
C VAL A 382 -41.34 -32.45 -34.62
N LEU A 383 -40.90 -32.01 -35.81
CA LEU A 383 -40.00 -32.82 -36.63
C LEU A 383 -38.58 -32.85 -36.09
N GLY A 384 -38.16 -31.77 -35.41
CA GLY A 384 -36.80 -31.71 -34.87
C GLY A 384 -36.57 -32.60 -33.66
N ASN A 385 -37.66 -33.11 -33.07
CA ASN A 385 -37.56 -33.96 -31.88
C ASN A 385 -37.95 -35.41 -32.10
N ILE A 386 -38.33 -35.78 -33.31
CA ILE A 386 -38.74 -37.18 -33.58
C ILE A 386 -37.46 -38.04 -33.60
N PRO A 387 -37.37 -39.06 -32.75
CA PRO A 387 -36.30 -40.03 -32.89
C PRO A 387 -36.69 -40.96 -34.08
N LEU A 388 -35.98 -40.87 -35.20
CA LEU A 388 -36.22 -41.75 -36.34
C LEU A 388 -35.85 -43.18 -35.99
N PHE A 389 -36.83 -43.95 -36.13
CA PHE A 389 -36.67 -45.39 -35.85
C PHE A 389 -35.55 -45.99 -36.63
N UNK A 390 -35.04 -46.62 -36.00
CA UNK A 390 -34.14 -47.40 -36.64
C UNK A 390 -32.83 -47.51 -36.53
N UNK A 391 -32.68 -48.20 -37.04
CA UNK A 391 -31.49 -48.79 -37.20
C UNK A 391 -30.36 -47.90 -37.56
N UNK A 392 -29.64 -47.96 -37.49
CA UNK A 392 -28.36 -47.59 -37.89
C UNK A 392 -28.04 -46.14 -38.36
N UNK A 393 -28.64 -45.43 -38.61
CA UNK A 393 -28.32 -44.13 -39.09
C UNK A 393 -28.92 -42.99 -38.24
N UNK A 394 -29.19 -43.43 -37.25
CA UNK A 394 -29.98 -42.69 -36.31
C UNK A 394 -29.52 -41.40 -35.75
N UNK A 395 -28.46 -41.30 -35.65
CA UNK A 395 -28.01 -40.07 -35.09
C UNK A 395 -28.07 -38.88 -36.03
N UNK A 396 -28.05 -39.13 -37.09
CA UNK A 396 -28.11 -38.17 -38.14
C UNK A 396 -29.47 -37.68 -38.49
N UNK A 397 -30.20 -38.38 -38.28
CA UNK A 397 -31.52 -38.05 -38.68
C UNK A 397 -32.26 -37.03 -37.80
N UNK A 398 -31.99 -37.00 -36.72
CA UNK A 398 -32.53 -36.00 -35.87
C UNK A 398 -32.02 -34.60 -36.22
N SER A 399 -30.91 -34.60 -36.70
CA SER A 399 -30.28 -33.37 -37.13
C SER A 399 -30.79 -32.81 -38.46
N LEU A 400 -31.55 -33.56 -39.16
CA LEU A 400 -32.03 -33.07 -40.46
C LEU A 400 -33.03 -31.91 -40.40
N PHE A 401 -33.64 -31.69 -39.25
CA PHE A 401 -34.59 -30.58 -39.06
C PHE A 401 -34.19 -29.66 -37.93
N ARG A 402 -32.87 -29.51 -37.75
CA ARG A 402 -32.34 -28.82 -36.58
C ARG A 402 -31.09 -28.05 -36.96
N HIS A 403 -30.93 -26.92 -36.28
CA HIS A 403 -29.69 -26.15 -36.30
C HIS A 403 -29.18 -26.05 -34.87
N ASP A 404 -28.04 -26.62 -34.63
CA ASP A 404 -27.40 -26.61 -33.33
C ASP A 404 -26.17 -25.72 -33.38
N GLY A 405 -26.05 -24.89 -32.40
CA GLY A 405 -24.88 -24.03 -32.28
C GLY A 405 -24.31 -24.06 -30.87
N LYS A 406 -23.00 -24.12 -30.77
CA LYS A 406 -22.28 -24.04 -29.53
C LYS A 406 -21.20 -22.98 -29.64
N ASP A 407 -21.17 -22.06 -28.70
CA ASP A 407 -20.18 -21.02 -28.65
C ASP A 407 -19.53 -21.03 -27.25
N ASN A 408 -18.25 -21.28 -27.22
CA ASN A 408 -17.47 -21.27 -25.98
C ASN A 408 -16.46 -20.13 -26.02
N GLU A 409 -16.43 -19.33 -25.00
CA GLU A 409 -15.50 -18.22 -24.90
C GLU A 409 -14.80 -18.30 -23.55
N LYS A 410 -13.47 -18.27 -23.59
CA LYS A 410 -12.64 -18.26 -22.38
C LYS A 410 -11.76 -17.03 -22.41
N ARG A 411 -11.77 -16.28 -21.31
CA ARG A 411 -10.90 -15.14 -21.13
C ARG A 411 -10.09 -15.32 -19.86
N GLU A 412 -8.80 -15.07 -19.94
CA GLU A 412 -7.91 -15.21 -18.81
C GLU A 412 -6.94 -14.03 -18.78
N LEU A 413 -6.81 -13.43 -17.62
CA LEU A 413 -5.91 -12.31 -17.39
C LEU A 413 -5.06 -12.64 -16.18
N VAL A 414 -3.74 -12.49 -16.32
CA VAL A 414 -2.81 -12.67 -15.19
C VAL A 414 -1.82 -11.51 -15.23
N VAL A 415 -1.54 -10.96 -14.06
CA VAL A 415 -0.62 -9.83 -13.92
C VAL A 415 0.49 -10.18 -12.96
N PHE A 416 1.73 -10.01 -13.40
CA PHE A 416 2.93 -10.22 -12.60
C PHE A 416 3.71 -8.92 -12.50
N ILE A 417 4.43 -8.72 -11.38
CA ILE A 417 5.37 -7.61 -11.26
C ILE A 417 6.71 -8.10 -10.73
N THR A 418 7.75 -7.41 -11.14
CA THR A 418 9.12 -7.66 -10.67
C THR A 418 9.78 -6.32 -10.39
N PRO A 419 9.91 -5.93 -9.11
CA PRO A 419 10.65 -4.72 -8.78
C PRO A 419 12.13 -5.02 -8.57
N ARG A 420 12.97 -4.03 -8.85
CA ARG A 420 14.41 -4.13 -8.64
C ARG A 420 14.93 -2.80 -8.13
N ILE A 421 15.63 -2.83 -7.00
CA ILE A 421 16.19 -1.61 -6.43
C ILE A 421 17.43 -1.23 -7.21
N ILE A 422 17.50 0.04 -7.61
CA ILE A 422 18.68 0.61 -8.24
C ILE A 422 19.17 1.70 -7.30
N ASN A 423 20.32 1.46 -6.67
CA ASN A 423 20.89 2.46 -5.80
C ASN A 423 21.64 3.47 -6.65
N GLY A 424 21.40 4.73 -6.35
CA GLY A 424 22.15 5.77 -7.01
C GLY A 424 23.61 5.72 -6.61
N ALA A 425 24.48 5.88 -7.58
CA ALA A 425 25.92 5.91 -7.32
C ALA A 425 26.33 7.21 -6.65
#